data_fb96688e5612b786fdc8113eee81dd34
#
_entry.id   fb96688e5612b786fdc8113eee81dd34
#
_cell.length_a   1.000
_cell.length_b   1.000
_cell.length_c   1.000
_cell.angle_alpha   90.00
_cell.angle_beta   90.00
_cell.angle_gamma   90.00
#
_symmetry.space_group_name_H-M   'P 1'
#
loop_
_entity.id
_entity.type
_entity.pdbx_description
1 polymer ?
#
loop_
_entity_poly.entity_id
_entity_poly.type
_entity_poly.pdbx_seq_one_letter_code
_entity_poly.pdbx_strand_id
1 'polypeptide(L)'
;MGLGSTAKKLQQIADMAEDVYARLNQLREQVVETRETVDETKARVEKMDHELAEQRAIVEALAEREGIDVDAITAEVHVVDAESEAGDGESTASDA
;
A
#
# COMPACT_ATOMS: atom_id res chain seq x y z
N MET A 1 43.38 -36.70 6.75
CA MET A 1 42.95 -35.47 6.06
C MET A 1 41.43 -35.37 5.91
N GLY A 2 40.73 -36.44 5.57
CA GLY A 2 39.28 -36.40 5.32
C GLY A 2 38.42 -36.07 6.53
N LEU A 3 38.77 -36.54 7.72
CA LEU A 3 37.96 -36.36 8.93
C LEU A 3 37.96 -34.92 9.43
N GLY A 4 39.11 -34.22 9.41
CA GLY A 4 39.19 -32.84 9.83
C GLY A 4 38.50 -31.90 8.87
N SER A 5 38.59 -32.14 7.55
CA SER A 5 37.94 -31.38 6.52
C SER A 5 36.40 -31.57 6.57
N THR A 6 35.94 -32.78 6.80
CA THR A 6 34.53 -33.13 6.94
C THR A 6 33.92 -32.44 8.18
N ALA A 7 34.66 -32.48 9.33
CA ALA A 7 34.22 -31.84 10.56
C ALA A 7 34.04 -30.31 10.38
N LYS A 8 34.98 -29.66 9.66
CA LYS A 8 34.89 -28.23 9.34
C LYS A 8 33.67 -27.93 8.47
N LYS A 9 33.42 -28.75 7.46
CA LYS A 9 32.25 -28.59 6.57
C LYS A 9 30.93 -28.73 7.33
N LEU A 10 30.86 -29.73 8.22
CA LEU A 10 29.69 -29.94 9.06
C LEU A 10 29.45 -28.75 9.99
N GLN A 11 30.52 -28.18 10.56
CA GLN A 11 30.44 -27.01 11.42
C GLN A 11 29.92 -25.79 10.63
N GLN A 12 30.42 -25.58 9.41
CA GLN A 12 29.97 -24.52 8.55
C GLN A 12 28.48 -24.66 8.18
N ILE A 13 28.05 -25.89 7.90
CA ILE A 13 26.63 -26.16 7.59
C ILE A 13 25.75 -25.86 8.81
N ALA A 14 26.22 -26.28 10.01
CA ALA A 14 25.49 -26.00 11.26
C ALA A 14 25.36 -24.49 11.50
N ASP A 15 26.44 -23.72 11.30
CA ASP A 15 26.46 -22.29 11.47
C ASP A 15 25.51 -21.60 10.45
N MET A 16 25.51 -22.06 9.20
CA MET A 16 24.59 -21.56 8.16
C MET A 16 23.14 -21.89 8.51
N ALA A 17 22.88 -23.08 9.02
CA ALA A 17 21.54 -23.48 9.45
C ALA A 17 21.02 -22.58 10.59
N GLU A 18 21.88 -22.27 11.55
CA GLU A 18 21.52 -21.33 12.64
C GLU A 18 21.20 -19.94 12.11
N ASP A 19 22.00 -19.42 11.16
CA ASP A 19 21.76 -18.13 10.52
C ASP A 19 20.44 -18.11 9.76
N VAL A 20 20.16 -19.15 8.99
CA VAL A 20 18.91 -19.27 8.25
C VAL A 20 17.71 -19.32 9.21
N TYR A 21 17.85 -20.07 10.30
CA TYR A 21 16.80 -20.18 11.31
C TYR A 21 16.51 -18.83 11.96
N ALA A 22 17.55 -18.08 12.31
CA ALA A 22 17.41 -16.74 12.89
C ALA A 22 16.71 -15.79 11.92
N ARG A 23 17.07 -15.82 10.64
CA ARG A 23 16.46 -15.01 9.59
C ARG A 23 15.00 -15.38 9.38
N LEU A 24 14.68 -16.67 9.40
CA LEU A 24 13.29 -17.14 9.29
C LEU A 24 12.43 -16.64 10.45
N ASN A 25 12.96 -16.66 11.65
CA ASN A 25 12.25 -16.14 12.82
C ASN A 25 12.01 -14.65 12.71
N GLN A 26 13.00 -13.87 12.25
CA GLN A 26 12.85 -12.45 11.98
C GLN A 26 11.79 -12.19 10.93
N LEU A 27 11.80 -12.97 9.85
CA LEU A 27 10.79 -12.84 8.79
C LEU A 27 9.39 -13.15 9.31
N ARG A 28 9.25 -14.15 10.16
CA ARG A 28 7.96 -14.48 10.78
C ARG A 28 7.44 -13.31 11.62
N GLU A 29 8.31 -12.72 12.42
CA GLU A 29 7.97 -11.54 13.23
C GLU A 29 7.53 -10.37 12.34
N GLN A 30 8.28 -10.11 11.26
CA GLN A 30 7.94 -9.06 10.29
C GLN A 30 6.61 -9.33 9.61
N VAL A 31 6.32 -10.58 9.27
CA VAL A 31 5.04 -10.96 8.65
C VAL A 31 3.89 -10.70 9.61
N VAL A 32 4.04 -11.07 10.88
CA VAL A 32 3.01 -10.83 11.91
C VAL A 32 2.77 -9.32 12.08
N GLU A 33 3.83 -8.53 12.21
CA GLU A 33 3.74 -7.07 12.33
C GLU A 33 3.08 -6.45 11.10
N THR A 34 3.46 -6.93 9.91
CA THR A 34 2.88 -6.46 8.65
C THR A 34 1.38 -6.76 8.58
N ARG A 35 0.98 -7.96 8.99
CA ARG A 35 -0.45 -8.33 9.03
C ARG A 35 -1.23 -7.45 9.97
N GLU A 36 -0.70 -7.18 11.17
CA GLU A 36 -1.32 -6.28 12.13
C GLU A 36 -1.48 -4.88 11.55
N THR A 37 -0.43 -4.36 10.89
CA THR A 37 -0.47 -3.05 10.23
C THR A 37 -1.48 -3.02 9.10
N VAL A 38 -1.55 -4.09 8.28
CA VAL A 38 -2.53 -4.20 7.20
C VAL A 38 -3.96 -4.19 7.76
N ASP A 39 -4.20 -4.95 8.82
CA ASP A 39 -5.53 -5.02 9.46
C ASP A 39 -5.94 -3.66 10.03
N GLU A 40 -5.03 -2.97 10.70
CA GLU A 40 -5.27 -1.62 11.22
C GLU A 40 -5.54 -0.62 10.09
N THR A 41 -4.74 -0.69 9.02
CA THR A 41 -4.89 0.18 7.85
C THR A 41 -6.24 -0.07 7.17
N LYS A 42 -6.63 -1.33 7.04
CA LYS A 42 -7.91 -1.71 6.47
C LYS A 42 -9.08 -1.14 7.28
N ALA A 43 -9.01 -1.26 8.60
CA ALA A 43 -10.02 -0.71 9.49
C ALA A 43 -10.10 0.82 9.38
N ARG A 44 -8.96 1.50 9.28
CA ARG A 44 -8.90 2.96 9.08
C ARG A 44 -9.48 3.37 7.74
N VAL A 45 -9.18 2.63 6.68
CA VAL A 45 -9.72 2.90 5.34
C VAL A 45 -11.24 2.74 5.35
N GLU A 46 -11.76 1.69 5.95
CA GLU A 46 -13.21 1.48 6.07
C GLU A 46 -13.89 2.62 6.83
N LYS A 47 -13.27 3.08 7.92
CA LYS A 47 -13.76 4.22 8.70
C LYS A 47 -13.73 5.50 7.88
N MET A 48 -12.64 5.75 7.16
CA MET A 48 -12.50 6.92 6.29
C MET A 48 -13.52 6.90 5.17
N ASP A 49 -13.76 5.76 4.54
CA ASP A 49 -14.77 5.60 3.51
C ASP A 49 -16.16 5.94 4.03
N HIS A 50 -16.47 5.48 5.23
CA HIS A 50 -17.73 5.78 5.89
C HIS A 50 -17.88 7.27 6.18
N GLU A 51 -16.85 7.89 6.74
CA GLU A 51 -16.83 9.34 7.01
C GLU A 51 -16.95 10.16 5.73
N LEU A 52 -16.27 9.74 4.66
CA LEU A 52 -16.36 10.40 3.36
C LEU A 52 -17.78 10.29 2.77
N ALA A 53 -18.41 9.12 2.91
CA ALA A 53 -19.79 8.94 2.45
C ALA A 53 -20.76 9.84 3.21
N GLU A 54 -20.59 9.98 4.53
CA GLU A 54 -21.39 10.89 5.33
C GLU A 54 -21.18 12.34 4.92
N GLN A 55 -19.94 12.78 4.77
CA GLN A 55 -19.60 14.13 4.35
C GLN A 55 -20.13 14.43 2.95
N ARG A 56 -20.02 13.46 2.05
CA ARG A 56 -20.54 13.58 0.68
C ARG A 56 -22.05 13.79 0.70
N ALA A 57 -22.78 13.02 1.48
CA ALA A 57 -24.22 13.15 1.61
C ALA A 57 -24.61 14.53 2.13
N ILE A 58 -23.90 15.04 3.13
CA ILE A 58 -24.14 16.37 3.70
C ILE A 58 -23.85 17.46 2.66
N VAL A 59 -22.73 17.37 1.96
CA VAL A 59 -22.35 18.33 0.93
C VAL A 59 -23.34 18.33 -0.23
N GLU A 60 -23.77 17.16 -0.68
CA GLU A 60 -24.78 17.05 -1.74
C GLU A 60 -26.13 17.66 -1.33
N ALA A 61 -26.56 17.42 -0.10
CA ALA A 61 -27.78 18.00 0.44
C ALA A 61 -27.69 19.53 0.53
N LEU A 62 -26.55 20.05 0.99
CA LEU A 62 -26.31 21.49 1.03
C LEU A 62 -26.27 22.09 -0.38
N ALA A 63 -25.63 21.42 -1.32
CA ALA A 63 -25.55 21.87 -2.71
C ALA A 63 -26.92 21.94 -3.36
N GLU A 64 -27.77 20.93 -3.15
CA GLU A 64 -29.15 20.95 -3.63
C GLU A 64 -29.93 22.15 -3.07
N ARG A 65 -29.77 22.41 -1.79
CA ARG A 65 -30.42 23.51 -1.10
C ARG A 65 -29.99 24.86 -1.66
N GLU A 66 -28.73 24.98 -2.05
CA GLU A 66 -28.17 26.20 -2.64
C GLU A 66 -28.38 26.28 -4.17
N GLY A 67 -28.96 25.27 -4.77
CA GLY A 67 -29.21 25.24 -6.22
C GLY A 67 -27.96 24.95 -7.04
N ILE A 68 -26.96 24.32 -6.45
CA ILE A 68 -25.71 23.94 -7.12
C ILE A 68 -25.90 22.58 -7.81
N ASP A 69 -25.51 22.49 -9.08
CA ASP A 69 -25.53 21.24 -9.85
C ASP A 69 -24.28 20.43 -9.55
N VAL A 70 -24.41 19.46 -8.62
CA VAL A 70 -23.33 18.60 -8.18
C VAL A 70 -22.79 17.74 -9.33
N ASP A 71 -23.68 17.22 -10.18
CA ASP A 71 -23.28 16.35 -11.29
C ASP A 71 -22.41 17.09 -12.30
N ALA A 72 -22.74 18.33 -12.60
CA ALA A 72 -21.94 19.17 -13.49
C ALA A 72 -20.54 19.43 -12.92
N ILE A 73 -20.45 19.75 -11.62
CA ILE A 73 -19.17 19.99 -10.94
C ILE A 73 -18.33 18.73 -10.91
N THR A 74 -18.93 17.59 -10.57
CA THR A 74 -18.24 16.30 -10.53
C THR A 74 -17.69 15.91 -11.90
N ALA A 75 -18.47 16.11 -12.95
CA ALA A 75 -18.05 15.86 -14.33
C ALA A 75 -16.85 16.74 -14.72
N GLU A 76 -16.87 18.01 -14.33
CA GLU A 76 -15.77 18.95 -14.59
C GLU A 76 -14.47 18.52 -13.90
N VAL A 77 -14.53 18.09 -12.63
CA VAL A 77 -13.38 17.57 -11.88
C VAL A 77 -12.80 16.34 -12.56
N HIS A 78 -13.64 15.41 -13.01
CA HIS A 78 -13.18 14.20 -13.72
C HIS A 78 -12.48 14.53 -15.03
N VAL A 79 -12.95 15.55 -15.76
CA VAL A 79 -12.29 16.01 -17.00
C VAL A 79 -10.90 16.58 -16.68
N VAL A 80 -10.79 17.41 -15.64
CA VAL A 80 -9.51 17.99 -15.21
C VAL A 80 -8.52 16.90 -14.78
N ASP A 81 -8.97 15.90 -14.03
CA ASP A 81 -8.14 14.77 -13.60
C ASP A 81 -7.64 13.96 -14.81
N ALA A 82 -8.51 13.70 -15.77
CA ALA A 82 -8.15 13.00 -17.01
C ALA A 82 -7.12 13.78 -17.83
N GLU A 83 -7.27 15.09 -17.95
CA GLU A 83 -6.33 15.98 -18.63
C GLU A 83 -4.96 16.00 -17.92
N SER A 84 -4.96 16.04 -16.59
CA SER A 84 -3.74 16.00 -15.79
C SER A 84 -2.98 14.70 -16.00
N GLU A 85 -3.64 13.55 -15.98
CA GLU A 85 -3.03 12.24 -16.24
C GLU A 85 -2.49 12.16 -17.67
N ALA A 86 -3.22 12.65 -18.66
CA ALA A 86 -2.78 12.68 -20.04
C ALA A 86 -1.55 13.60 -20.22
N GLY A 87 -1.54 14.74 -19.52
CA GLY A 87 -0.43 15.69 -19.52
C GLY A 87 0.84 15.07 -18.94
N ASP A 88 0.73 14.37 -17.83
CA ASP A 88 1.85 13.66 -17.19
C ASP A 88 2.37 12.54 -18.08
N GLY A 89 1.49 11.80 -18.75
CA GLY A 89 1.86 10.76 -19.71
C GLY A 89 2.62 11.33 -20.92
N GLU A 90 2.19 12.43 -21.46
CA GLU A 90 2.85 13.12 -22.56
C GLU A 90 4.24 13.66 -22.15
N SER A 91 4.33 14.24 -20.96
CA SER A 91 5.58 14.75 -20.42
C SER A 91 6.62 13.63 -20.26
N THR A 92 6.22 12.48 -19.77
CA THR A 92 7.10 11.31 -19.60
C THR A 92 7.56 10.77 -20.96
N ALA A 93 6.67 10.73 -21.94
CA ALA A 93 7.00 10.27 -23.29
C ALA A 93 7.96 11.21 -24.01
N SER A 94 7.88 12.52 -23.79
CA SER A 94 8.74 13.51 -24.43
C SER A 94 10.17 13.50 -23.90
N ASP A 95 10.39 13.06 -22.66
CA ASP A 95 11.72 12.93 -22.05
C ASP A 95 12.44 11.65 -22.47
N ALA A 96 11.75 10.71 -23.03
CA ALA A 96 12.29 9.45 -23.52
C ALA A 96 12.75 9.57 -24.97
#